data_6ae771849b5a52417bb61d1f03689ac4
#
_entry.id   6ae771849b5a52417bb61d1f03689ac4
#
_cell.length_a   1.000
_cell.length_b   1.000
_cell.length_c   1.000
_cell.angle_alpha   90.00
_cell.angle_beta   90.00
_cell.angle_gamma   90.00
#
_symmetry.space_group_name_H-M   'P 1'
#
loop_
_entity.id
_entity.type
_entity.pdbx_description
1 polymer ?
#
loop_
_entity_poly.entity_id
_entity_poly.type
_entity_poly.pdbx_seq_one_letter_code
_entity_poly.pdbx_strand_id
1 'polypeptide(L)'
;MPEASKEIIRAAKKGDVAKVRGLVATDAGLVHAQDSDGSTPLHCATWKGHLDTVAFLLSAGANVNAHNRNDHWGTTPLHAAAHANQAAIAKLLIEHGADVNAKDLNGKTPMHHTTFHKAKAVAKLLQSYDAI
;
A
#
# COMPACT_ATOMS: atom_id res chain seq x y z
N MET A 1 11.47 16.23 -7.16
CA MET A 1 10.67 15.85 -5.97
C MET A 1 11.18 16.62 -4.76
N PRO A 2 10.30 17.26 -3.97
CA PRO A 2 10.71 17.95 -2.75
C PRO A 2 11.43 17.00 -1.78
N GLU A 3 12.34 17.54 -1.00
CA GLU A 3 13.16 16.72 -0.08
C GLU A 3 12.29 15.99 0.96
N ALA A 4 11.28 16.66 1.50
CA ALA A 4 10.39 16.04 2.48
C ALA A 4 9.64 14.84 1.89
N SER A 5 9.25 14.90 0.61
CA SER A 5 8.61 13.78 -0.07
C SER A 5 9.57 12.60 -0.21
N LYS A 6 10.83 12.86 -0.51
CA LYS A 6 11.85 11.79 -0.55
C LYS A 6 12.07 11.18 0.81
N GLU A 7 12.08 12.01 1.85
CA GLU A 7 12.30 11.53 3.22
C GLU A 7 11.16 10.62 3.69
N ILE A 8 9.90 10.98 3.45
CA ILE A 8 8.78 10.15 3.90
C ILE A 8 8.72 8.83 3.14
N ILE A 9 9.01 8.85 1.84
CA ILE A 9 9.08 7.62 1.04
C ILE A 9 10.17 6.69 1.60
N ARG A 10 11.35 7.25 1.88
CA ARG A 10 12.47 6.49 2.42
C ARG A 10 12.14 5.91 3.80
N ALA A 11 11.54 6.74 4.67
CA ALA A 11 11.16 6.30 6.02
C ALA A 11 10.09 5.21 5.97
N ALA A 12 9.12 5.32 5.06
CA ALA A 12 8.09 4.29 4.88
C ALA A 12 8.69 2.96 4.43
N LYS A 13 9.64 3.00 3.50
CA LYS A 13 10.34 1.78 3.06
C LYS A 13 11.14 1.11 4.18
N LYS A 14 11.68 1.90 5.10
CA LYS A 14 12.46 1.38 6.23
C LYS A 14 11.59 0.94 7.40
N GLY A 15 10.33 1.35 7.41
CA GLY A 15 9.46 1.10 8.55
C GLY A 15 9.75 1.99 9.74
N ASP A 16 10.35 3.16 9.51
CA ASP A 16 10.66 4.12 10.55
C ASP A 16 9.41 4.96 10.86
N VAL A 17 8.52 4.39 11.64
CA VAL A 17 7.23 5.02 11.94
C VAL A 17 7.40 6.34 12.69
N ALA A 18 8.41 6.46 13.55
CA ALA A 18 8.67 7.71 14.27
C ALA A 18 9.01 8.84 13.32
N LYS A 19 9.85 8.56 12.30
CA LYS A 19 10.20 9.54 11.28
C LYS A 19 8.98 9.92 10.44
N VAL A 20 8.17 8.94 10.05
CA VAL A 20 6.94 9.18 9.29
C VAL A 20 5.99 10.08 10.10
N ARG A 21 5.79 9.77 11.39
CA ARG A 21 4.94 10.59 12.26
C ARG A 21 5.44 12.03 12.35
N GLY A 22 6.73 12.21 12.53
CA GLY A 22 7.34 13.54 12.63
C GLY A 22 7.14 14.36 11.37
N LEU A 23 7.34 13.75 10.21
CA LEU A 23 7.15 14.43 8.92
C LEU A 23 5.69 14.81 8.68
N VAL A 24 4.76 13.90 8.96
CA VAL A 24 3.32 14.16 8.80
C VAL A 24 2.85 15.24 9.78
N ALA A 25 3.43 15.32 10.98
CA ALA A 25 3.09 16.35 11.94
C ALA A 25 3.43 17.76 11.44
N THR A 26 4.49 17.89 10.62
CA THR A 26 4.87 19.18 10.04
C THR A 26 4.11 19.48 8.75
N ASP A 27 3.71 18.45 8.00
CA ASP A 27 2.97 18.61 6.75
C ASP A 27 2.11 17.36 6.51
N ALA A 28 0.83 17.47 6.86
CA ALA A 28 -0.12 16.37 6.72
C ALA A 28 -0.26 15.87 5.27
N GLY A 29 -0.01 16.72 4.30
CA GLY A 29 -0.09 16.36 2.88
C GLY A 29 0.97 15.34 2.45
N LEU A 30 2.01 15.13 3.26
CA LEU A 30 3.07 14.18 2.94
C LEU A 30 2.58 12.73 2.88
N VAL A 31 1.43 12.40 3.47
CA VAL A 31 0.85 11.04 3.32
C VAL A 31 0.52 10.73 1.87
N HIS A 32 0.37 11.76 1.03
CA HIS A 32 0.06 11.62 -0.40
C HIS A 32 1.27 11.79 -1.31
N ALA A 33 2.48 11.87 -0.74
CA ALA A 33 3.71 12.00 -1.52
C ALA A 33 3.84 10.80 -2.47
N GLN A 34 4.47 11.01 -3.61
CA GLN A 34 4.66 9.96 -4.61
C GLN A 34 6.13 9.91 -5.03
N ASP A 35 6.64 8.71 -5.24
CA ASP A 35 7.96 8.54 -5.83
C ASP A 35 7.87 8.59 -7.36
N SER A 36 8.97 8.26 -8.05
CA SER A 36 9.02 8.28 -9.52
C SER A 36 8.02 7.32 -10.17
N ASP A 37 7.61 6.27 -9.46
CA ASP A 37 6.62 5.30 -9.94
C ASP A 37 5.19 5.69 -9.56
N GLY A 38 5.01 6.84 -8.91
CA GLY A 38 3.73 7.25 -8.39
C GLY A 38 3.31 6.49 -7.14
N SER A 39 4.21 5.73 -6.53
CA SER A 39 3.93 4.99 -5.30
C SER A 39 3.89 5.94 -4.11
N THR A 40 2.88 5.78 -3.25
CA THR A 40 2.73 6.57 -2.03
C THR A 40 3.49 5.90 -0.88
N PRO A 41 3.66 6.60 0.25
CA PRO A 41 4.24 5.95 1.43
C PRO A 41 3.49 4.67 1.82
N LEU A 42 2.16 4.64 1.62
CA LEU A 42 1.35 3.47 1.92
C LEU A 42 1.73 2.28 1.04
N HIS A 43 1.93 2.49 -0.27
CA HIS A 43 2.45 1.45 -1.16
C HIS A 43 3.78 0.90 -0.65
N CYS A 44 4.69 1.80 -0.30
CA CYS A 44 6.06 1.44 0.10
C CYS A 44 6.07 0.63 1.40
N ALA A 45 5.33 1.09 2.41
CA ALA A 45 5.26 0.39 3.69
C ALA A 45 4.59 -0.98 3.55
N THR A 46 3.55 -1.08 2.71
CA THR A 46 2.86 -2.33 2.44
C THR A 46 3.79 -3.33 1.74
N TRP A 47 4.47 -2.89 0.71
CA TRP A 47 5.39 -3.73 -0.05
C TRP A 47 6.48 -4.32 0.85
N LYS A 48 6.98 -3.52 1.78
CA LYS A 48 8.06 -3.92 2.69
C LYS A 48 7.56 -4.64 3.95
N GLY A 49 6.25 -4.68 4.19
CA GLY A 49 5.68 -5.42 5.31
C GLY A 49 5.71 -4.68 6.64
N HIS A 50 5.67 -3.37 6.64
CA HIS A 50 5.74 -2.57 7.87
C HIS A 50 4.34 -2.22 8.39
N LEU A 51 3.74 -3.14 9.14
CA LEU A 51 2.37 -3.02 9.61
C LEU A 51 2.12 -1.74 10.43
N ASP A 52 3.01 -1.39 11.35
CA ASP A 52 2.85 -0.21 12.20
C ASP A 52 2.83 1.07 11.37
N THR A 53 3.67 1.14 10.35
CA THR A 53 3.73 2.30 9.45
C THR A 53 2.46 2.38 8.60
N VAL A 54 1.98 1.24 8.11
CA VAL A 54 0.71 1.18 7.36
C VAL A 54 -0.44 1.67 8.24
N ALA A 55 -0.53 1.18 9.47
CA ALA A 55 -1.58 1.58 10.40
C ALA A 55 -1.57 3.08 10.66
N PHE A 56 -0.39 3.66 10.89
CA PHE A 56 -0.28 5.10 11.09
C PHE A 56 -0.70 5.89 9.85
N LEU A 57 -0.21 5.50 8.67
CA LEU A 57 -0.54 6.20 7.42
C LEU A 57 -2.04 6.20 7.16
N LEU A 58 -2.71 5.07 7.40
CA LEU A 58 -4.16 4.98 7.24
C LEU A 58 -4.89 5.90 8.23
N SER A 59 -4.43 5.94 9.48
CA SER A 59 -5.01 6.83 10.49
C SER A 59 -4.80 8.31 10.15
N ALA A 60 -3.74 8.63 9.41
CA ALA A 60 -3.41 9.98 8.97
C ALA A 60 -4.08 10.39 7.67
N GLY A 61 -4.97 9.57 7.13
CA GLY A 61 -5.76 9.91 5.94
C GLY A 61 -5.15 9.49 4.61
N ALA A 62 -4.21 8.55 4.60
CA ALA A 62 -3.66 8.03 3.34
C ALA A 62 -4.79 7.44 2.48
N ASN A 63 -4.71 7.64 1.18
CA ASN A 63 -5.69 7.08 0.24
C ASN A 63 -5.44 5.57 0.09
N VAL A 64 -6.32 4.76 0.68
CA VAL A 64 -6.18 3.31 0.67
C VAL A 64 -6.28 2.70 -0.73
N ASN A 65 -6.93 3.41 -1.66
CA ASN A 65 -7.13 2.95 -3.05
C ASN A 65 -6.27 3.71 -4.06
N ALA A 66 -5.19 4.36 -3.61
CA ALA A 66 -4.30 5.07 -4.52
C ALA A 66 -3.65 4.11 -5.51
N HIS A 67 -3.65 4.47 -6.80
CA HIS A 67 -2.96 3.72 -7.84
C HIS A 67 -1.58 4.36 -8.09
N ASN A 68 -0.54 3.55 -8.12
CA ASN A 68 0.74 4.04 -8.59
C ASN A 68 0.76 4.03 -10.13
N ARG A 69 1.86 4.49 -10.70
CA ARG A 69 1.99 4.58 -12.16
C ARG A 69 3.26 3.88 -12.64
N ASN A 70 3.63 2.80 -11.94
CA ASN A 70 4.79 2.07 -12.41
C ASN A 70 4.50 1.54 -13.82
N ASP A 71 5.55 1.29 -14.57
CA ASP A 71 5.46 1.10 -16.02
C ASP A 71 4.47 0.03 -16.48
N HIS A 72 4.18 -0.94 -15.64
CA HIS A 72 3.44 -2.11 -16.08
C HIS A 72 2.13 -2.34 -15.34
N TRP A 73 1.95 -1.78 -14.15
CA TRP A 73 0.91 -2.31 -13.27
C TRP A 73 -0.14 -1.30 -12.80
N GLY A 74 0.24 -0.10 -12.39
CA GLY A 74 -0.75 0.84 -11.83
C GLY A 74 -1.51 0.24 -10.65
N THR A 75 -0.78 -0.28 -9.66
CA THR A 75 -1.35 -1.07 -8.57
C THR A 75 -1.80 -0.21 -7.38
N THR A 76 -2.75 -0.75 -6.60
CA THR A 76 -3.14 -0.20 -5.30
C THR A 76 -2.29 -0.83 -4.19
N PRO A 77 -2.32 -0.29 -2.96
CA PRO A 77 -1.67 -0.96 -1.84
C PRO A 77 -2.12 -2.41 -1.63
N LEU A 78 -3.40 -2.72 -1.89
CA LEU A 78 -3.89 -4.09 -1.74
C LEU A 78 -3.26 -5.05 -2.76
N HIS A 79 -3.02 -4.58 -3.98
CA HIS A 79 -2.24 -5.36 -4.96
C HIS A 79 -0.84 -5.65 -4.41
N ALA A 80 -0.19 -4.64 -3.81
CA ALA A 80 1.14 -4.81 -3.23
C ALA A 80 1.13 -5.83 -2.09
N ALA A 81 0.11 -5.79 -1.23
CA ALA A 81 -0.04 -6.76 -0.13
C ALA A 81 -0.22 -8.18 -0.68
N ALA A 82 -0.99 -8.32 -1.75
CA ALA A 82 -1.20 -9.62 -2.40
C ALA A 82 0.09 -10.16 -3.00
N HIS A 83 0.83 -9.30 -3.70
CA HIS A 83 2.12 -9.68 -4.30
C HIS A 83 3.12 -10.13 -3.23
N ALA A 84 3.20 -9.41 -2.13
CA ALA A 84 4.17 -9.68 -1.07
C ALA A 84 3.64 -10.64 0.01
N ASN A 85 2.43 -11.17 -0.15
CA ASN A 85 1.77 -12.09 0.80
C ASN A 85 1.69 -11.49 2.23
N GLN A 86 1.31 -10.23 2.33
CA GLN A 86 1.20 -9.51 3.60
C GLN A 86 -0.25 -9.56 4.10
N ALA A 87 -0.65 -10.69 4.70
CA ALA A 87 -2.05 -10.94 5.08
C ALA A 87 -2.57 -9.97 6.14
N ALA A 88 -1.78 -9.69 7.18
CA ALA A 88 -2.20 -8.76 8.23
C ALA A 88 -2.40 -7.34 7.69
N ILE A 89 -1.51 -6.91 6.78
CA ILE A 89 -1.62 -5.60 6.14
C ILE A 89 -2.83 -5.58 5.19
N ALA A 90 -3.02 -6.64 4.41
CA ALA A 90 -4.18 -6.76 3.52
C ALA A 90 -5.48 -6.61 4.30
N LYS A 91 -5.59 -7.29 5.43
CA LYS A 91 -6.77 -7.19 6.29
C LYS A 91 -6.99 -5.75 6.76
N LEU A 92 -5.93 -5.09 7.21
CA LEU A 92 -6.01 -3.71 7.68
C LEU A 92 -6.44 -2.77 6.55
N LEU A 93 -5.89 -2.93 5.36
CA LEU A 93 -6.28 -2.14 4.18
C LEU A 93 -7.77 -2.31 3.88
N ILE A 94 -8.26 -3.54 3.89
CA ILE A 94 -9.68 -3.83 3.62
C ILE A 94 -10.57 -3.20 4.69
N GLU A 95 -10.18 -3.29 5.94
CA GLU A 95 -10.92 -2.66 7.06
C GLU A 95 -11.00 -1.14 6.91
N HIS A 96 -10.06 -0.52 6.19
CA HIS A 96 -10.06 0.91 5.89
C HIS A 96 -10.63 1.25 4.51
N GLY A 97 -11.35 0.32 3.90
CA GLY A 97 -12.07 0.59 2.66
C GLY A 97 -11.34 0.27 1.37
N ALA A 98 -10.29 -0.56 1.42
CA ALA A 98 -9.64 -1.00 0.19
C ALA A 98 -10.63 -1.74 -0.71
N ASP A 99 -10.61 -1.43 -2.00
CA ASP A 99 -11.44 -2.12 -2.99
C ASP A 99 -10.82 -3.48 -3.29
N VAL A 100 -11.47 -4.56 -2.83
CA VAL A 100 -10.95 -5.92 -3.00
C VAL A 100 -10.91 -6.35 -4.47
N ASN A 101 -11.65 -5.67 -5.33
CA ASN A 101 -11.72 -5.97 -6.76
C ASN A 101 -11.11 -4.87 -7.62
N ALA A 102 -10.25 -4.03 -7.04
CA ALA A 102 -9.57 -2.98 -7.80
C ALA A 102 -8.73 -3.60 -8.93
N LYS A 103 -8.76 -2.97 -10.09
CA LYS A 103 -8.00 -3.44 -11.25
C LYS A 103 -6.75 -2.61 -11.46
N ASP A 104 -5.65 -3.27 -11.77
CA ASP A 104 -4.45 -2.57 -12.23
C ASP A 104 -4.58 -2.21 -13.72
N LEU A 105 -3.53 -1.65 -14.31
CA LEU A 105 -3.57 -1.23 -15.72
C LEU A 105 -3.78 -2.40 -16.69
N ASN A 106 -3.51 -3.63 -16.25
CA ASN A 106 -3.70 -4.84 -17.06
C ASN A 106 -5.02 -5.55 -16.75
N GLY A 107 -5.90 -4.90 -15.98
CA GLY A 107 -7.18 -5.47 -15.59
C GLY A 107 -7.10 -6.54 -14.52
N LYS A 108 -5.97 -6.64 -13.81
CA LYS A 108 -5.75 -7.67 -12.79
C LYS A 108 -6.17 -7.16 -11.42
N THR A 109 -6.86 -8.01 -10.67
CA THR A 109 -7.29 -7.73 -9.29
C THR A 109 -6.21 -8.20 -8.30
N PRO A 110 -6.30 -7.81 -7.02
CA PRO A 110 -5.40 -8.38 -6.01
C PRO A 110 -5.39 -9.91 -5.99
N MET A 111 -6.54 -10.55 -6.23
CA MET A 111 -6.61 -12.02 -6.28
C MET A 111 -5.71 -12.60 -7.37
N HIS A 112 -5.66 -11.96 -8.55
CA HIS A 112 -4.76 -12.40 -9.63
C HIS A 112 -3.30 -12.35 -9.17
N HIS A 113 -2.92 -11.30 -8.41
CA HIS A 113 -1.56 -11.17 -7.90
C HIS A 113 -1.20 -12.30 -6.92
N THR A 114 -2.15 -12.79 -6.13
CA THR A 114 -1.90 -13.91 -5.23
C THR A 114 -1.57 -15.18 -5.99
N THR A 115 -2.22 -15.38 -7.12
CA THR A 115 -1.99 -16.56 -7.97
C THR A 115 -0.57 -16.56 -8.52
N PHE A 116 -0.12 -15.43 -9.06
CA PHE A 116 1.22 -15.32 -9.64
C PHE A 116 2.33 -15.56 -8.61
N HIS A 117 2.12 -15.17 -7.37
CA HIS A 117 3.17 -15.18 -6.36
C HIS A 117 2.91 -16.21 -5.25
N LYS A 118 1.92 -17.09 -5.45
CA LYS A 118 1.56 -18.15 -4.49
C LYS A 118 1.28 -17.59 -3.09
N ALA A 119 0.65 -16.42 -3.04
CA ALA A 119 0.33 -15.73 -1.79
C ALA A 119 -0.93 -16.33 -1.16
N LYS A 120 -0.80 -17.53 -0.59
CA LYS A 120 -1.95 -18.32 -0.12
C LYS A 120 -2.72 -17.65 1.01
N ALA A 121 -2.02 -17.02 1.94
CA ALA A 121 -2.68 -16.37 3.08
C ALA A 121 -3.56 -15.20 2.63
N VAL A 122 -3.04 -14.37 1.72
CA VAL A 122 -3.81 -13.25 1.18
C VAL A 122 -4.95 -13.76 0.30
N ALA A 123 -4.72 -14.81 -0.51
CA ALA A 123 -5.76 -15.40 -1.34
C ALA A 123 -6.95 -15.87 -0.49
N LYS A 124 -6.68 -16.55 0.61
CA LYS A 124 -7.71 -17.02 1.52
C LYS A 124 -8.46 -15.85 2.15
N LEU A 125 -7.75 -14.82 2.56
CA LEU A 125 -8.35 -13.61 3.10
C LEU A 125 -9.27 -12.94 2.09
N LEU A 126 -8.80 -12.76 0.85
CA LEU A 126 -9.60 -12.12 -0.20
C LEU A 126 -10.86 -12.92 -0.53
N GLN A 127 -10.78 -14.25 -0.52
CA GLN A 127 -11.96 -15.09 -0.76
C GLN A 127 -13.03 -14.84 0.30
N SER A 128 -12.64 -14.57 1.54
CA SER A 128 -13.59 -14.29 2.62
C SER A 128 -14.36 -12.97 2.41
N TYR A 129 -13.87 -12.09 1.51
CA TYR A 129 -14.54 -10.85 1.14
C TYR A 129 -15.15 -10.90 -0.27
N ASP A 130 -15.37 -12.11 -0.80
CA ASP A 130 -15.96 -12.34 -2.13
C ASP A 130 -15.16 -11.70 -3.27
N ALA A 131 -13.85 -11.61 -3.13
CA ALA A 131 -12.97 -11.08 -4.17
C ALA A 131 -12.91 -12.04 -5.37
N ILE A 132 -12.75 -11.45 -6.55
CA ILE A 132 -12.65 -12.20 -7.81
C ILE A 132 -11.26 -12.10 -8.43
#